data_bf5b54dc6f06d8b823e550fcfca0035a
#
_entry.id   bf5b54dc6f06d8b823e550fcfca0035a
#
_cell.length_a   1.000
_cell.length_b   1.000
_cell.length_c   1.000
_cell.angle_alpha   90.00
_cell.angle_beta   90.00
_cell.angle_gamma   90.00
#
_symmetry.space_group_name_H-M   'P 1'
#
loop_
_entity.id
_entity.type
_entity.pdbx_description
1 polymer ?
#
loop_
_entity_poly.entity_id
_entity_poly.type
_entity_poly.pdbx_seq_one_letter_code
_entity_poly.pdbx_strand_id
1 'polypeptide(L)'
;FIKADVAAPGVDIFSASVGQGTEGVYNTGTSMAAPHVSGIAAQVMQAHPDYTPAMVKAAIMNSADTDLTNNAGSKYAVDRMGSGFVNAKKAVNAKVLVYDEENPERVSLSFGVLEYPLDGEDHTVTRNIVVRNMDSVAHTYELSYQYGPEIPGSSPEVPPLVTVEPGETVKVPITFSTYTPFLEKTIDPTLEKEQTAMAYVNGQYQPI
;
A
#
# COMPACT_ATOMS: atom_id res chain seq x y z
N PHE A 1 0.67 -3.53 -11.48
CA PHE A 1 0.85 -2.80 -10.22
C PHE A 1 1.25 -3.76 -9.10
N ILE A 2 1.91 -3.21 -8.07
CA ILE A 2 2.46 -3.98 -6.96
C ILE A 2 1.35 -4.46 -6.03
N LYS A 3 1.50 -5.66 -5.48
CA LYS A 3 0.74 -6.29 -4.39
C LYS A 3 1.75 -6.67 -3.28
N ALA A 4 1.40 -6.65 -2.01
CA ALA A 4 0.07 -6.68 -1.38
C ALA A 4 -0.57 -5.29 -1.26
N ASP A 5 -1.88 -5.24 -0.89
CA ASP A 5 -2.58 -3.97 -0.60
C ASP A 5 -2.32 -3.52 0.85
N VAL A 6 -2.28 -4.46 1.80
CA VAL A 6 -2.03 -4.24 3.24
C VAL A 6 -1.36 -5.47 3.86
N ALA A 7 -0.74 -5.28 5.02
CA ALA A 7 -0.28 -6.36 5.90
C ALA A 7 -1.27 -6.58 7.05
N ALA A 8 -1.41 -7.83 7.50
CA ALA A 8 -2.26 -8.22 8.62
C ALA A 8 -1.65 -9.38 9.42
N PRO A 9 -2.12 -9.67 10.65
CA PRO A 9 -1.63 -10.79 11.44
C PRO A 9 -1.76 -12.11 10.69
N GLY A 10 -0.67 -12.85 10.53
CA GLY A 10 -0.66 -14.11 9.78
C GLY A 10 0.29 -15.16 10.33
N VAL A 11 0.93 -14.92 11.47
CA VAL A 11 1.89 -15.84 12.12
C VAL A 11 1.28 -16.37 13.41
N ASP A 12 1.31 -17.69 13.59
CA ASP A 12 0.81 -18.39 14.76
C ASP A 12 -0.62 -17.99 15.16
N ILE A 13 -1.49 -17.95 14.16
CA ILE A 13 -2.90 -17.59 14.35
C ILE A 13 -3.67 -18.82 14.82
N PHE A 14 -4.25 -18.72 16.01
CA PHE A 14 -5.12 -19.76 16.58
C PHE A 14 -6.54 -19.61 16.03
N SER A 15 -7.10 -20.71 15.52
CA SER A 15 -8.46 -20.74 15.00
C SER A 15 -9.06 -22.13 15.12
N ALA A 16 -10.36 -22.27 14.81
CA ALA A 16 -11.06 -23.55 14.85
C ALA A 16 -10.46 -24.57 13.88
N SER A 17 -10.24 -25.79 14.35
CA SER A 17 -9.77 -26.90 13.53
C SER A 17 -10.93 -27.56 12.79
N VAL A 18 -10.79 -27.71 11.48
CA VAL A 18 -11.83 -28.34 10.64
C VAL A 18 -12.02 -29.81 11.03
N GLY A 19 -13.26 -30.17 11.27
CA GLY A 19 -13.64 -31.56 11.57
C GLY A 19 -13.23 -32.10 12.97
N GLN A 20 -12.71 -31.24 13.85
CA GLN A 20 -12.23 -31.62 15.20
C GLN A 20 -13.15 -31.15 16.34
N GLY A 21 -14.42 -30.85 16.03
CA GLY A 21 -15.38 -30.37 17.02
C GLY A 21 -15.01 -29.00 17.60
N THR A 22 -14.64 -28.98 18.90
CA THR A 22 -14.29 -27.71 19.60
C THR A 22 -12.78 -27.46 19.67
N GLU A 23 -11.98 -28.27 19.01
CA GLU A 23 -10.52 -28.10 19.03
C GLU A 23 -10.06 -26.96 18.15
N GLY A 24 -8.90 -26.37 18.49
CA GLY A 24 -8.25 -25.33 17.74
C GLY A 24 -6.90 -25.77 17.18
N VAL A 25 -6.41 -24.99 16.22
CA VAL A 25 -5.12 -25.20 15.57
C VAL A 25 -4.41 -23.87 15.34
N TYR A 26 -3.09 -23.87 15.47
CA TYR A 26 -2.25 -22.73 15.08
C TYR A 26 -1.79 -22.90 13.63
N ASN A 27 -1.95 -21.83 12.84
CA ASN A 27 -1.45 -21.81 11.47
C ASN A 27 -0.72 -20.49 11.17
N THR A 28 0.21 -20.54 10.22
CA THR A 28 0.96 -19.38 9.71
C THR A 28 0.81 -19.29 8.21
N GLY A 29 0.50 -18.09 7.72
CA GLY A 29 0.40 -17.80 6.29
C GLY A 29 -0.49 -16.59 5.98
N THR A 30 -0.44 -16.14 4.75
CA THR A 30 -1.34 -15.09 4.21
C THR A 30 -2.81 -15.52 4.25
N SER A 31 -3.08 -16.83 4.24
CA SER A 31 -4.42 -17.41 4.43
C SER A 31 -5.00 -17.13 5.82
N MET A 32 -4.17 -16.84 6.82
CA MET A 32 -4.57 -16.41 8.17
C MET A 32 -4.69 -14.88 8.24
N ALA A 33 -3.90 -14.16 7.46
CA ALA A 33 -3.97 -12.69 7.38
C ALA A 33 -5.23 -12.21 6.66
N ALA A 34 -5.63 -12.85 5.57
CA ALA A 34 -6.78 -12.46 4.76
C ALA A 34 -8.11 -12.38 5.55
N PRO A 35 -8.49 -13.35 6.41
CA PRO A 35 -9.72 -13.27 7.19
C PRO A 35 -9.71 -12.14 8.23
N HIS A 36 -8.56 -11.70 8.74
CA HIS A 36 -8.48 -10.50 9.58
C HIS A 36 -8.91 -9.26 8.79
N VAL A 37 -8.43 -9.11 7.55
CA VAL A 37 -8.84 -8.01 6.67
C VAL A 37 -10.33 -8.09 6.33
N SER A 38 -10.85 -9.30 6.07
CA SER A 38 -12.28 -9.53 5.83
C SER A 38 -13.15 -9.14 7.03
N GLY A 39 -12.69 -9.45 8.25
CA GLY A 39 -13.35 -9.03 9.48
C GLY A 39 -13.36 -7.51 9.67
N ILE A 40 -12.25 -6.83 9.36
CA ILE A 40 -12.19 -5.36 9.38
C ILE A 40 -13.12 -4.76 8.32
N ALA A 41 -13.17 -5.33 7.12
CA ALA A 41 -14.08 -4.89 6.06
C ALA A 41 -15.55 -4.98 6.52
N ALA A 42 -15.93 -6.08 7.16
CA ALA A 42 -17.28 -6.23 7.72
C ALA A 42 -17.61 -5.16 8.78
N GLN A 43 -16.65 -4.82 9.65
CA GLN A 43 -16.82 -3.75 10.63
C GLN A 43 -16.95 -2.36 9.98
N VAL A 44 -16.18 -2.08 8.95
CA VAL A 44 -16.29 -0.82 8.17
C VAL A 44 -17.65 -0.75 7.49
N MET A 45 -18.12 -1.84 6.85
CA MET A 45 -19.44 -1.90 6.22
C MET A 45 -20.58 -1.74 7.22
N GLN A 46 -20.43 -2.26 8.44
CA GLN A 46 -21.41 -2.09 9.51
C GLN A 46 -21.50 -0.63 9.97
N ALA A 47 -20.36 0.04 10.09
CA ALA A 47 -20.28 1.44 10.50
C ALA A 47 -20.71 2.42 9.40
N HIS A 48 -20.50 2.05 8.15
CA HIS A 48 -20.76 2.86 6.95
C HIS A 48 -21.52 2.03 5.89
N PRO A 49 -22.84 1.79 6.07
CA PRO A 49 -23.63 0.93 5.17
C PRO A 49 -23.69 1.41 3.72
N ASP A 50 -23.42 2.68 3.49
CA ASP A 50 -23.42 3.36 2.16
C ASP A 50 -22.06 3.30 1.45
N TYR A 51 -21.02 2.77 2.12
CA TYR A 51 -19.72 2.64 1.47
C TYR A 51 -19.74 1.54 0.39
N THR A 52 -19.30 1.88 -0.81
CA THR A 52 -19.04 0.91 -1.87
C THR A 52 -17.84 0.04 -1.50
N PRO A 53 -17.68 -1.15 -2.13
CA PRO A 53 -16.48 -1.97 -1.91
C PRO A 53 -15.15 -1.22 -2.09
N ALA A 54 -15.07 -0.31 -3.07
CA ALA A 54 -13.90 0.55 -3.28
C ALA A 54 -13.66 1.50 -2.10
N MET A 55 -14.72 2.08 -1.53
CA MET A 55 -14.63 2.95 -0.36
C MET A 55 -14.22 2.18 0.90
N VAL A 56 -14.74 0.97 1.10
CA VAL A 56 -14.31 0.08 2.19
C VAL A 56 -12.82 -0.25 2.06
N LYS A 57 -12.39 -0.60 0.86
CA LYS A 57 -10.96 -0.85 0.58
C LYS A 57 -10.11 0.40 0.85
N ALA A 58 -10.54 1.57 0.40
CA ALA A 58 -9.85 2.83 0.65
C ALA A 58 -9.75 3.13 2.17
N ALA A 59 -10.84 2.95 2.93
CA ALA A 59 -10.84 3.14 4.38
C ALA A 59 -9.80 2.25 5.08
N ILE A 60 -9.68 0.99 4.68
CA ILE A 60 -8.70 0.05 5.24
C ILE A 60 -7.26 0.45 4.86
N MET A 61 -7.01 0.74 3.58
CA MET A 61 -5.67 1.03 3.08
C MET A 61 -5.16 2.40 3.57
N ASN A 62 -6.01 3.43 3.56
CA ASN A 62 -5.59 4.77 3.98
C ASN A 62 -5.38 4.90 5.50
N SER A 63 -5.92 3.99 6.28
CA SER A 63 -5.81 3.99 7.75
C SER A 63 -4.76 3.02 8.28
N ALA A 64 -4.07 2.30 7.41
CA ALA A 64 -3.03 1.34 7.80
C ALA A 64 -1.84 2.05 8.45
N ASP A 65 -1.20 1.38 9.41
CA ASP A 65 -0.02 1.89 10.10
C ASP A 65 1.23 1.61 9.25
N THR A 66 1.96 2.67 8.91
CA THR A 66 3.07 2.62 7.93
C THR A 66 4.46 2.38 8.54
N ASP A 67 4.58 2.35 9.87
CA ASP A 67 5.87 2.27 10.58
C ASP A 67 6.33 0.82 10.82
N LEU A 68 6.17 -0.03 9.81
CA LEU A 68 6.62 -1.41 9.87
C LEU A 68 8.10 -1.52 9.55
N THR A 69 8.87 -2.04 10.51
CA THR A 69 10.30 -2.28 10.36
C THR A 69 10.65 -3.73 10.69
N ASN A 70 11.75 -4.22 10.14
CA ASN A 70 12.34 -5.48 10.55
C ASN A 70 13.11 -5.32 11.89
N ASN A 71 13.67 -6.41 12.41
CA ASN A 71 14.44 -6.41 13.67
C ASN A 71 15.70 -5.54 13.62
N ALA A 72 16.19 -5.17 12.44
CA ALA A 72 17.32 -4.27 12.24
C ALA A 72 16.89 -2.80 12.14
N GLY A 73 15.59 -2.50 12.22
CA GLY A 73 15.04 -1.15 12.09
C GLY A 73 14.86 -0.66 10.66
N SER A 74 15.10 -1.50 9.65
CA SER A 74 14.86 -1.15 8.25
C SER A 74 13.37 -1.22 7.93
N LYS A 75 12.85 -0.19 7.26
CA LYS A 75 11.45 -0.13 6.84
C LYS A 75 11.18 -1.11 5.70
N TYR A 76 10.07 -1.83 5.78
CA TYR A 76 9.64 -2.72 4.69
C TYR A 76 9.23 -1.91 3.46
N ALA A 77 9.55 -2.43 2.28
CA ALA A 77 9.09 -1.86 1.03
C ALA A 77 7.60 -2.15 0.76
N VAL A 78 7.01 -1.37 -0.15
CA VAL A 78 5.57 -1.40 -0.47
C VAL A 78 5.12 -2.75 -1.02
N ASP A 79 5.97 -3.47 -1.73
CA ASP A 79 5.68 -4.82 -2.24
C ASP A 79 5.52 -5.88 -1.15
N ARG A 80 6.03 -5.60 0.07
CA ARG A 80 5.92 -6.50 1.24
C ARG A 80 4.83 -6.09 2.22
N MET A 81 4.60 -4.79 2.42
CA MET A 81 3.64 -4.32 3.41
C MET A 81 2.40 -3.64 2.80
N GLY A 82 2.38 -3.37 1.49
CA GLY A 82 1.34 -2.54 0.89
C GLY A 82 1.29 -1.14 1.49
N SER A 83 0.09 -0.67 1.82
CA SER A 83 -0.11 0.60 2.52
C SER A 83 0.27 0.56 4.00
N GLY A 84 0.59 -0.61 4.56
CA GLY A 84 0.96 -0.79 5.95
C GLY A 84 0.16 -1.87 6.68
N PHE A 85 0.30 -1.93 8.02
CA PHE A 85 -0.39 -2.89 8.85
C PHE A 85 -1.82 -2.43 9.16
N VAL A 86 -2.80 -3.30 8.98
CA VAL A 86 -4.22 -2.96 9.15
C VAL A 86 -4.53 -2.49 10.57
N ASN A 87 -5.34 -1.43 10.67
CA ASN A 87 -5.81 -0.88 11.92
C ASN A 87 -7.34 -0.76 11.89
N ALA A 88 -8.03 -1.71 12.52
CA ALA A 88 -9.49 -1.80 12.51
C ALA A 88 -10.15 -0.52 13.07
N LYS A 89 -9.62 0.04 14.18
CA LYS A 89 -10.17 1.25 14.78
C LYS A 89 -10.06 2.46 13.86
N LYS A 90 -8.92 2.65 13.22
CA LYS A 90 -8.72 3.74 12.27
C LYS A 90 -9.58 3.55 11.02
N ALA A 91 -9.67 2.31 10.48
CA ALA A 91 -10.48 2.02 9.30
C ALA A 91 -11.98 2.28 9.51
N VAL A 92 -12.53 1.84 10.65
CA VAL A 92 -13.95 2.08 11.01
C VAL A 92 -14.25 3.57 11.21
N ASN A 93 -13.26 4.37 11.62
CA ASN A 93 -13.43 5.81 11.84
C ASN A 93 -12.95 6.65 10.66
N ALA A 94 -12.56 6.03 9.53
CA ALA A 94 -12.08 6.75 8.36
C ALA A 94 -13.23 7.54 7.71
N LYS A 95 -13.09 8.84 7.69
CA LYS A 95 -14.07 9.78 7.12
C LYS A 95 -13.55 10.53 5.91
N VAL A 96 -12.25 10.44 5.63
CA VAL A 96 -11.64 10.95 4.41
C VAL A 96 -11.01 9.77 3.68
N LEU A 97 -11.35 9.66 2.40
CA LEU A 97 -10.92 8.56 1.54
C LEU A 97 -10.03 9.10 0.43
N VAL A 98 -8.92 8.41 0.19
CA VAL A 98 -7.95 8.74 -0.86
C VAL A 98 -7.80 7.55 -1.80
N TYR A 99 -7.84 7.81 -3.09
CA TYR A 99 -7.72 6.76 -4.12
C TYR A 99 -7.24 7.32 -5.47
N ASP A 100 -6.78 6.43 -6.34
CA ASP A 100 -6.37 6.74 -7.71
C ASP A 100 -7.58 7.28 -8.51
N GLU A 101 -7.42 8.42 -9.19
CA GLU A 101 -8.49 9.03 -10.01
C GLU A 101 -8.92 8.12 -11.16
N GLU A 102 -7.95 7.51 -11.86
CA GLU A 102 -8.22 6.68 -13.03
C GLU A 102 -8.78 5.30 -12.67
N ASN A 103 -8.45 4.81 -11.47
CA ASN A 103 -8.86 3.48 -11.02
C ASN A 103 -9.16 3.46 -9.52
N PRO A 104 -10.34 3.96 -9.09
CA PRO A 104 -10.73 4.05 -7.68
C PRO A 104 -10.72 2.71 -6.94
N GLU A 105 -10.99 1.60 -7.63
CA GLU A 105 -10.99 0.24 -7.05
C GLU A 105 -9.58 -0.25 -6.67
N ARG A 106 -8.56 0.33 -7.30
CA ARG A 106 -7.17 0.02 -6.96
C ARG A 106 -6.74 0.67 -5.65
N VAL A 107 -7.24 1.86 -5.35
CA VAL A 107 -6.87 2.76 -4.26
C VAL A 107 -5.46 3.34 -4.42
N SER A 108 -4.43 2.49 -4.53
CA SER A 108 -3.05 2.92 -4.72
C SER A 108 -2.81 3.57 -6.08
N LEU A 109 -2.16 4.73 -6.11
CA LEU A 109 -1.63 5.33 -7.32
C LEU A 109 -0.46 4.51 -7.86
N SER A 110 -0.43 4.28 -9.17
CA SER A 110 0.68 3.62 -9.85
C SER A 110 1.00 4.34 -11.14
N PHE A 111 2.26 4.70 -11.32
CA PHE A 111 2.74 5.28 -12.59
C PHE A 111 2.99 4.21 -13.67
N GLY A 112 2.86 2.93 -13.32
CA GLY A 112 3.11 1.82 -14.23
C GLY A 112 4.60 1.58 -14.48
N VAL A 113 4.91 1.01 -15.63
CA VAL A 113 6.29 0.91 -16.14
C VAL A 113 6.58 2.17 -16.93
N LEU A 114 7.61 2.90 -16.55
CA LEU A 114 8.05 4.10 -17.21
C LEU A 114 9.31 3.75 -18.02
N GLU A 115 9.24 3.95 -19.32
CA GLU A 115 10.35 3.72 -20.25
C GLU A 115 10.78 5.07 -20.81
N TYR A 116 12.03 5.46 -20.58
CA TYR A 116 12.61 6.72 -21.01
C TYR A 116 13.85 6.50 -21.88
N PRO A 117 14.08 7.36 -22.88
CA PRO A 117 15.35 7.37 -23.60
C PRO A 117 16.47 7.82 -22.65
N LEU A 118 17.68 7.35 -22.89
CA LEU A 118 18.88 7.80 -22.17
C LEU A 118 19.45 9.06 -22.82
N ASP A 119 18.65 10.12 -22.83
CA ASP A 119 18.93 11.39 -23.50
C ASP A 119 19.55 12.47 -22.59
N GLY A 120 19.60 12.21 -21.29
CA GLY A 120 20.12 13.15 -20.31
C GLY A 120 19.14 14.24 -19.90
N GLU A 121 17.87 14.12 -20.31
CA GLU A 121 16.81 15.07 -20.00
C GLU A 121 15.97 14.63 -18.78
N ASP A 122 15.25 15.58 -18.19
CA ASP A 122 14.26 15.31 -17.17
C ASP A 122 12.95 14.85 -17.81
N HIS A 123 12.43 13.73 -17.31
CA HIS A 123 11.12 13.23 -17.72
C HIS A 123 10.13 13.30 -16.56
N THR A 124 8.94 13.82 -16.84
CA THR A 124 7.89 13.99 -15.83
C THR A 124 6.61 13.30 -16.25
N VAL A 125 5.94 12.68 -15.28
CA VAL A 125 4.59 12.12 -15.44
C VAL A 125 3.74 12.57 -14.26
N THR A 126 2.57 13.16 -14.55
CA THR A 126 1.62 13.57 -13.52
C THR A 126 0.39 12.69 -13.56
N ARG A 127 -0.05 12.23 -12.38
CA ARG A 127 -1.31 11.54 -12.14
C ARG A 127 -2.01 12.14 -10.94
N ASN A 128 -3.31 11.99 -10.86
CA ASN A 128 -4.08 12.54 -9.76
C ASN A 128 -4.50 11.45 -8.78
N ILE A 129 -4.41 11.78 -7.49
CA ILE A 129 -5.21 11.14 -6.46
C ILE A 129 -6.47 11.96 -6.22
N VAL A 130 -7.50 11.29 -5.76
CA VAL A 130 -8.76 11.91 -5.33
C VAL A 130 -8.80 11.86 -3.82
N VAL A 131 -9.08 12.99 -3.17
CA VAL A 131 -9.34 13.11 -1.73
C VAL A 131 -10.81 13.44 -1.56
N ARG A 132 -11.57 12.54 -0.93
CA ARG A 132 -13.00 12.67 -0.70
C ARG A 132 -13.29 12.78 0.78
N ASN A 133 -13.93 13.88 1.19
CA ASN A 133 -14.36 14.09 2.57
C ASN A 133 -15.78 13.56 2.77
N MET A 134 -15.94 12.56 3.61
CA MET A 134 -17.22 11.96 4.01
C MET A 134 -17.68 12.50 5.36
N ASP A 135 -16.94 13.41 5.98
CA ASP A 135 -17.28 14.03 7.27
C ASP A 135 -18.18 15.26 7.09
N SER A 136 -18.74 15.73 8.20
CA SER A 136 -19.53 16.96 8.30
C SER A 136 -18.70 18.21 8.57
N VAL A 137 -17.38 18.08 8.69
CA VAL A 137 -16.42 19.18 8.90
C VAL A 137 -15.35 19.18 7.82
N ALA A 138 -14.78 20.36 7.54
CA ALA A 138 -13.65 20.50 6.65
C ALA A 138 -12.38 19.87 7.25
N HIS A 139 -11.55 19.29 6.42
CA HIS A 139 -10.24 18.75 6.81
C HIS A 139 -9.13 19.35 5.95
N THR A 140 -8.03 19.74 6.61
CA THR A 140 -6.80 20.18 5.94
C THR A 140 -5.68 19.21 6.27
N TYR A 141 -5.00 18.72 5.24
CA TYR A 141 -3.89 17.77 5.35
C TYR A 141 -2.61 18.38 4.81
N GLU A 142 -1.53 18.19 5.56
CA GLU A 142 -0.19 18.32 5.04
C GLU A 142 0.16 17.07 4.27
N LEU A 143 0.66 17.24 3.05
CA LEU A 143 1.10 16.15 2.19
C LEU A 143 2.61 16.09 2.15
N SER A 144 3.14 14.90 2.31
CA SER A 144 4.57 14.62 2.16
C SER A 144 4.78 13.27 1.52
N TYR A 145 5.91 13.12 0.83
CA TYR A 145 6.35 11.83 0.33
C TYR A 145 7.38 11.22 1.28
N GLN A 146 7.18 9.95 1.62
CA GLN A 146 8.17 9.16 2.34
C GLN A 146 8.68 8.04 1.44
N TYR A 147 9.98 8.03 1.21
CA TYR A 147 10.61 6.94 0.47
C TYR A 147 10.44 5.61 1.23
N GLY A 148 10.13 4.54 0.47
CA GLY A 148 10.53 3.19 0.83
C GLY A 148 12.05 3.07 0.62
N PRO A 149 12.54 2.18 -0.26
CA PRO A 149 13.90 2.35 -0.78
C PRO A 149 13.97 3.60 -1.65
N GLU A 150 14.95 4.45 -1.41
CA GLU A 150 15.22 5.61 -2.26
C GLU A 150 15.67 5.12 -3.64
N ILE A 151 15.14 5.73 -4.69
CA ILE A 151 15.54 5.48 -6.08
C ILE A 151 16.30 6.72 -6.56
N PRO A 152 17.64 6.68 -6.63
CA PRO A 152 18.41 7.79 -7.14
C PRO A 152 17.93 8.23 -8.53
N GLY A 153 17.93 9.52 -8.80
CA GLY A 153 17.43 10.08 -10.05
C GLY A 153 15.91 10.15 -10.16
N SER A 154 15.16 9.84 -9.10
CA SER A 154 13.71 10.02 -9.07
C SER A 154 13.29 11.00 -7.98
N SER A 155 12.26 11.79 -8.28
CA SER A 155 11.73 12.80 -7.37
C SER A 155 10.22 12.90 -7.49
N PRO A 156 9.45 12.33 -6.54
CA PRO A 156 8.03 12.57 -6.47
C PRO A 156 7.74 13.93 -5.81
N GLU A 157 6.86 14.69 -6.45
CA GLU A 157 6.39 15.98 -5.98
C GLU A 157 4.92 15.89 -5.60
N VAL A 158 4.58 16.40 -4.44
CA VAL A 158 3.21 16.49 -3.92
C VAL A 158 2.91 17.91 -3.48
N PRO A 159 1.69 18.43 -3.68
CA PRO A 159 1.30 19.73 -3.11
C PRO A 159 1.44 19.68 -1.59
N PRO A 160 1.92 20.76 -0.94
CA PRO A 160 2.19 20.74 0.50
C PRO A 160 0.93 20.62 1.35
N LEU A 161 -0.20 21.12 0.85
CA LEU A 161 -1.47 21.15 1.59
C LEU A 161 -2.63 20.81 0.66
N VAL A 162 -3.64 20.14 1.22
CA VAL A 162 -4.97 19.99 0.61
C VAL A 162 -6.05 20.22 1.65
N THR A 163 -7.02 21.08 1.33
CA THR A 163 -8.23 21.28 2.13
C THR A 163 -9.41 20.72 1.38
N VAL A 164 -10.27 19.99 2.07
CA VAL A 164 -11.46 19.35 1.50
C VAL A 164 -12.65 19.66 2.39
N GLU A 165 -13.61 20.39 1.84
CA GLU A 165 -14.83 20.80 2.53
C GLU A 165 -15.77 19.60 2.78
N PRO A 166 -16.77 19.71 3.66
CA PRO A 166 -17.72 18.64 3.94
C PRO A 166 -18.41 18.12 2.68
N GLY A 167 -18.32 16.81 2.44
CA GLY A 167 -18.92 16.14 1.30
C GLY A 167 -18.22 16.39 -0.05
N GLU A 168 -17.18 17.21 -0.10
CA GLU A 168 -16.43 17.51 -1.30
C GLU A 168 -15.44 16.41 -1.71
N THR A 169 -15.02 16.53 -2.96
CA THR A 169 -14.01 15.69 -3.59
C THR A 169 -13.02 16.57 -4.34
N VAL A 170 -11.75 16.49 -3.97
CA VAL A 170 -10.66 17.30 -4.56
C VAL A 170 -9.68 16.38 -5.28
N LYS A 171 -9.24 16.79 -6.48
CA LYS A 171 -8.15 16.14 -7.21
C LYS A 171 -6.82 16.77 -6.81
N VAL A 172 -5.85 15.93 -6.50
CA VAL A 172 -4.52 16.35 -6.08
C VAL A 172 -3.50 15.77 -7.06
N PRO A 173 -2.78 16.62 -7.80
CA PRO A 173 -1.77 16.16 -8.74
C PRO A 173 -0.54 15.64 -7.97
N ILE A 174 -0.05 14.49 -8.41
CA ILE A 174 1.20 13.88 -7.97
C ILE A 174 2.10 13.81 -9.19
N THR A 175 3.22 14.51 -9.17
CA THR A 175 4.19 14.52 -10.27
C THR A 175 5.38 13.66 -9.90
N PHE A 176 5.78 12.80 -10.81
CA PHE A 176 6.97 11.97 -10.68
C PHE A 176 7.98 12.40 -11.74
N SER A 177 9.10 12.93 -11.28
CA SER A 177 10.21 13.39 -12.14
C SER A 177 11.34 12.37 -12.13
N THR A 178 11.96 12.14 -13.28
CA THR A 178 13.05 11.20 -13.45
C THR A 178 14.16 11.85 -14.25
N TYR A 179 15.38 11.82 -13.71
CA TYR A 179 16.60 12.22 -14.41
C TYR A 179 17.43 10.99 -14.74
N THR A 180 17.37 10.59 -16.00
CA THR A 180 17.87 9.27 -16.46
C THR A 180 19.37 9.01 -16.20
N PRO A 181 20.29 10.01 -16.23
CA PRO A 181 21.69 9.79 -15.90
C PRO A 181 21.98 9.36 -14.46
N PHE A 182 21.06 9.64 -13.53
CA PHE A 182 21.22 9.30 -12.12
C PHE A 182 20.37 8.12 -11.67
N LEU A 183 19.61 7.50 -12.59
CA LEU A 183 18.85 6.30 -12.26
C LEU A 183 19.78 5.15 -11.89
N GLU A 184 19.60 4.61 -10.70
CA GLU A 184 20.32 3.44 -10.23
C GLU A 184 19.35 2.32 -9.88
N LYS A 185 19.81 1.08 -10.05
CA LYS A 185 19.07 -0.09 -9.60
C LYS A 185 19.11 -0.16 -8.09
N THR A 186 17.94 -0.15 -7.47
CA THR A 186 17.80 -0.31 -6.02
C THR A 186 17.11 -1.63 -5.68
N ILE A 187 17.36 -2.11 -4.47
CA ILE A 187 16.71 -3.29 -3.91
C ILE A 187 16.07 -2.94 -2.57
N ASP A 188 15.05 -3.68 -2.18
CA ASP A 188 14.44 -3.57 -0.85
C ASP A 188 15.51 -3.77 0.23
N PRO A 189 15.72 -2.79 1.15
CA PRO A 189 16.75 -2.90 2.20
C PRO A 189 16.48 -4.01 3.23
N THR A 190 15.28 -4.58 3.23
CA THR A 190 14.92 -5.71 4.09
C THR A 190 15.25 -7.06 3.47
N LEU A 191 15.66 -7.09 2.18
CA LEU A 191 16.16 -8.30 1.52
C LEU A 191 17.64 -8.48 1.84
N GLU A 192 18.04 -9.73 2.12
CA GLU A 192 19.45 -10.07 2.21
C GLU A 192 20.09 -9.90 0.83
N LYS A 193 21.30 -9.34 0.80
CA LYS A 193 22.03 -9.03 -0.46
C LYS A 193 22.29 -10.24 -1.35
N GLU A 194 22.03 -11.45 -0.88
CA GLU A 194 22.32 -12.72 -1.53
C GLU A 194 21.08 -13.49 -1.98
N GLN A 195 19.94 -12.86 -2.16
CA GLN A 195 18.89 -13.54 -2.91
C GLN A 195 19.26 -13.57 -4.39
N THR A 196 20.15 -14.48 -4.71
CA THR A 196 20.41 -14.89 -6.10
C THR A 196 19.10 -15.46 -6.63
N ALA A 197 18.63 -14.94 -7.76
CA ALA A 197 17.48 -15.53 -8.43
C ALA A 197 17.80 -17.01 -8.70
N MET A 198 16.87 -17.89 -8.34
CA MET A 198 17.04 -19.35 -8.47
C MET A 198 16.17 -19.83 -9.61
N ALA A 199 16.76 -20.43 -10.62
CA ALA A 199 16.03 -21.12 -11.67
C ALA A 199 15.99 -22.64 -11.40
N TYR A 200 14.86 -23.27 -11.71
CA TYR A 200 14.74 -24.73 -11.65
C TYR A 200 15.19 -25.30 -12.97
N VAL A 201 16.42 -25.84 -13.00
CA VAL A 201 17.06 -26.38 -14.19
C VAL A 201 17.46 -27.83 -13.94
N ASN A 202 17.07 -28.73 -14.83
CA ASN A 202 17.40 -30.17 -14.76
C ASN A 202 17.06 -30.85 -13.41
N GLY A 203 15.92 -30.48 -12.80
CA GLY A 203 15.47 -31.09 -11.56
C GLY A 203 16.11 -30.51 -10.30
N GLN A 204 16.89 -29.43 -10.40
CA GLN A 204 17.55 -28.76 -9.27
C GLN A 204 17.38 -27.24 -9.35
N TYR A 205 17.32 -26.57 -8.19
CA TYR A 205 17.42 -25.12 -8.11
C TYR A 205 18.87 -24.69 -8.25
N GLN A 206 19.13 -23.81 -9.21
CA GLN A 206 20.46 -23.25 -9.49
C GLN A 206 20.41 -21.73 -9.50
N PRO A 207 21.45 -21.05 -8.97
CA PRO A 207 21.58 -19.59 -9.08
C PRO A 207 21.68 -19.16 -10.55
N ILE A 208 21.00 -18.06 -10.90
CA ILE A 208 21.07 -17.40 -12.20
C ILE A 208 21.58 -15.98 -12.08
#